data_ce5ef20596df732d0e0f42e33ca85363
#
_entry.id   ce5ef20596df732d0e0f42e33ca85363
#
_cell.length_a   1.000
_cell.length_b   1.000
_cell.length_c   1.000
_cell.angle_alpha   90.00
_cell.angle_beta   90.00
_cell.angle_gamma   90.00
#
_symmetry.space_group_name_H-M   'P 1'
#
loop_
_entity.id
_entity.type
_entity.pdbx_description
1 polymer ?
#
loop_
_entity_poly.entity_id
_entity_poly.type
_entity_poly.pdbx_seq_one_letter_code
_entity_poly.pdbx_strand_id
1 'polypeptide(L)'
;MNKTGHITYAYLETTNYCNLACSFCNREEVIGPLKHMSLDNWQKLLDGISHHPITETKLMGMGEPMLHPQFDEVCRMFKETFPEARIIVATNCQYKITEGGRFRKKFQEALKYIDMLYLSIDGWGEHYERDRAPARWKVLMKFLEDFRTIERHGCEVPINYVVNAYNVDDIPKVEGFVDEYKLDGIRLNIAQIWDENTSMSDDIATSGYSEEQLKYLIDNYQDKIMGKSVWDFDDCFWVDKGLYVTVEGNVKVCCMNTGATPLGNLFTQHIDEIHRSPGYQAIKNGCKTKNPTEHCLNCSYKELTPILSHLGVNN
;
A
#
# COMPACT_ATOMS: atom_id res chain seq x y z
N MET A 1 16.82 -16.47 26.25
CA MET A 1 15.55 -16.24 25.55
C MET A 1 15.89 -15.36 24.36
N ASN A 2 15.91 -15.92 23.15
CA ASN A 2 16.09 -15.11 21.93
C ASN A 2 14.87 -14.20 21.83
N LYS A 3 15.10 -12.88 21.89
CA LYS A 3 14.05 -11.89 21.64
C LYS A 3 13.59 -12.09 20.19
N THR A 4 12.41 -12.66 20.01
CA THR A 4 11.68 -12.53 18.73
C THR A 4 11.61 -11.05 18.42
N GLY A 5 11.97 -10.64 17.20
CA GLY A 5 11.94 -9.22 16.80
C GLY A 5 10.56 -8.63 17.08
N HIS A 6 10.51 -7.39 17.54
CA HIS A 6 9.24 -6.71 17.80
C HIS A 6 8.69 -6.18 16.47
N ILE A 7 7.53 -6.68 16.04
CA ILE A 7 6.79 -6.11 14.93
C ILE A 7 6.29 -4.74 15.35
N THR A 8 6.63 -3.72 14.59
CA THR A 8 6.18 -2.35 14.81
C THR A 8 5.31 -1.82 13.68
N TYR A 9 5.32 -2.51 12.54
CA TYR A 9 4.62 -2.13 11.32
C TYR A 9 3.87 -3.32 10.74
N ALA A 10 2.58 -3.15 10.48
CA ALA A 10 1.76 -4.20 9.90
C ALA A 10 1.07 -3.74 8.61
N TYR A 11 1.14 -4.57 7.58
CA TYR A 11 0.40 -4.39 6.34
C TYR A 11 -0.63 -5.53 6.27
N LEU A 12 -1.89 -5.18 6.48
CA LEU A 12 -2.96 -6.15 6.72
C LEU A 12 -4.04 -6.01 5.67
N GLU A 13 -4.16 -7.02 4.82
CA GLU A 13 -5.16 -7.06 3.77
C GLU A 13 -6.51 -7.51 4.32
N THR A 14 -7.50 -6.63 4.22
CA THR A 14 -8.86 -6.90 4.71
C THR A 14 -9.78 -7.46 3.63
N THR A 15 -9.43 -7.24 2.37
CA THR A 15 -10.17 -7.71 1.20
C THR A 15 -9.26 -7.79 -0.02
N ASN A 16 -9.52 -8.75 -0.90
CA ASN A 16 -8.91 -8.79 -2.23
C ASN A 16 -9.93 -8.44 -3.35
N TYR A 17 -11.15 -7.99 -2.98
CA TYR A 17 -12.06 -7.38 -3.95
C TYR A 17 -11.55 -5.99 -4.35
N CYS A 18 -11.42 -5.77 -5.65
CA CYS A 18 -11.18 -4.45 -6.22
C CYS A 18 -12.10 -4.27 -7.44
N ASN A 19 -12.59 -3.07 -7.64
CA ASN A 19 -13.40 -2.70 -8.80
C ASN A 19 -12.55 -2.14 -9.95
N LEU A 20 -11.21 -2.19 -9.82
CA LEU A 20 -10.25 -1.79 -10.85
C LEU A 20 -9.30 -2.93 -11.21
N ALA A 21 -8.68 -2.80 -12.40
CA ALA A 21 -7.59 -3.61 -12.92
C ALA A 21 -6.50 -2.66 -13.46
N CYS A 22 -5.81 -1.98 -12.54
CA CYS A 22 -4.79 -0.99 -12.89
C CYS A 22 -3.62 -1.65 -13.63
N SER A 23 -3.07 -0.98 -14.65
CA SER A 23 -2.02 -1.52 -15.52
C SER A 23 -0.70 -1.87 -14.78
N PHE A 24 -0.46 -1.23 -13.64
CA PHE A 24 0.73 -1.45 -12.80
C PHE A 24 0.45 -2.35 -11.58
N CYS A 25 -0.68 -3.04 -11.51
CA CYS A 25 -1.06 -3.88 -10.37
C CYS A 25 -1.05 -5.36 -10.77
N ASN A 26 -0.22 -6.15 -10.11
CA ASN A 26 -0.12 -7.60 -10.33
C ASN A 26 -1.21 -8.41 -9.62
N ARG A 27 -2.29 -7.77 -9.20
CA ARG A 27 -3.36 -8.38 -8.41
C ARG A 27 -3.88 -9.68 -9.00
N GLU A 28 -4.19 -9.71 -10.31
CA GLU A 28 -4.79 -10.87 -10.96
C GLU A 28 -3.89 -12.10 -10.99
N GLU A 29 -2.57 -11.91 -10.87
CA GLU A 29 -1.58 -12.97 -10.87
C GLU A 29 -1.37 -13.60 -9.49
N VAL A 30 -1.64 -12.85 -8.41
CA VAL A 30 -1.23 -13.22 -7.05
C VAL A 30 -2.37 -13.48 -6.08
N ILE A 31 -3.62 -13.12 -6.43
CA ILE A 31 -4.77 -13.33 -5.55
C ILE A 31 -5.37 -14.73 -5.71
N GLY A 32 -5.85 -15.25 -4.60
CA GLY A 32 -6.74 -16.41 -4.57
C GLY A 32 -8.20 -16.02 -4.86
N PRO A 33 -9.16 -16.88 -4.52
CA PRO A 33 -10.58 -16.58 -4.65
C PRO A 33 -10.96 -15.26 -3.98
N LEU A 34 -11.80 -14.46 -4.64
CA LEU A 34 -12.24 -13.17 -4.13
C LEU A 34 -12.99 -13.32 -2.81
N LYS A 35 -12.57 -12.57 -1.80
CA LYS A 35 -13.18 -12.58 -0.47
C LYS A 35 -12.93 -11.31 0.32
N HIS A 36 -13.75 -11.11 1.32
CA HIS A 36 -13.49 -10.21 2.44
C HIS A 36 -13.08 -11.03 3.66
N MET A 37 -12.16 -10.52 4.47
CA MET A 37 -11.85 -11.13 5.75
C MET A 37 -13.05 -10.97 6.69
N SER A 38 -13.53 -12.06 7.28
CA SER A 38 -14.61 -11.97 8.28
C SER A 38 -14.10 -11.30 9.56
N LEU A 39 -15.01 -10.67 10.31
CA LEU A 39 -14.62 -10.07 11.60
C LEU A 39 -14.07 -11.10 12.59
N ASP A 40 -14.57 -12.34 12.55
CA ASP A 40 -14.03 -13.42 13.39
C ASP A 40 -12.56 -13.74 13.04
N ASN A 41 -12.23 -13.79 11.74
CA ASN A 41 -10.85 -14.00 11.31
C ASN A 41 -9.98 -12.77 11.56
N TRP A 42 -10.57 -11.57 11.44
CA TRP A 42 -9.90 -10.33 11.81
C TRP A 42 -9.54 -10.31 13.29
N GLN A 43 -10.47 -10.72 14.17
CA GLN A 43 -10.18 -10.83 15.60
C GLN A 43 -9.06 -11.85 15.89
N LYS A 44 -9.08 -13.03 15.27
CA LYS A 44 -7.99 -14.02 15.42
C LYS A 44 -6.63 -13.46 15.01
N LEU A 45 -6.61 -12.71 13.89
CA LEU A 45 -5.39 -12.04 13.42
C LEU A 45 -4.89 -11.04 14.47
N LEU A 46 -5.77 -10.17 14.98
CA LEU A 46 -5.43 -9.17 15.99
C LEU A 46 -4.92 -9.84 17.28
N ASP A 47 -5.60 -10.89 17.75
CA ASP A 47 -5.19 -11.66 18.93
C ASP A 47 -3.78 -12.25 18.75
N GLY A 48 -3.51 -12.77 17.54
CA GLY A 48 -2.22 -13.37 17.19
C GLY A 48 -1.04 -12.38 17.18
N ILE A 49 -1.30 -11.08 17.10
CA ILE A 49 -0.26 -10.03 17.04
C ILE A 49 -0.34 -9.01 18.19
N SER A 50 -1.35 -9.08 19.07
CA SER A 50 -1.67 -8.05 20.08
C SER A 50 -0.54 -7.74 21.07
N HIS A 51 0.38 -8.69 21.29
CA HIS A 51 1.53 -8.53 22.18
C HIS A 51 2.72 -7.82 21.53
N HIS A 52 2.67 -7.51 20.23
CA HIS A 52 3.69 -6.73 19.55
C HIS A 52 3.40 -5.23 19.65
N PRO A 53 4.44 -4.37 19.75
CA PRO A 53 4.29 -2.92 19.86
C PRO A 53 4.05 -2.29 18.47
N ILE A 54 2.91 -2.60 17.85
CA ILE A 54 2.55 -2.04 16.55
C ILE A 54 2.30 -0.55 16.71
N THR A 55 3.02 0.25 15.96
CA THR A 55 2.90 1.72 15.93
C THR A 55 2.20 2.23 14.68
N GLU A 56 2.18 1.43 13.61
CA GLU A 56 1.55 1.79 12.35
C GLU A 56 1.01 0.56 11.63
N THR A 57 -0.16 0.69 11.04
CA THR A 57 -0.71 -0.32 10.12
C THR A 57 -1.16 0.31 8.80
N LYS A 58 -0.97 -0.43 7.71
CA LYS A 58 -1.66 -0.19 6.44
C LYS A 58 -2.78 -1.22 6.27
N LEU A 59 -4.02 -0.75 6.28
CA LEU A 59 -5.21 -1.56 6.02
C LEU A 59 -5.55 -1.51 4.53
N MET A 60 -4.71 -2.09 3.73
CA MET A 60 -4.84 -2.19 2.28
C MET A 60 -4.12 -3.44 1.77
N GLY A 61 -4.17 -3.72 0.49
CA GLY A 61 -3.51 -4.86 -0.14
C GLY A 61 -3.89 -4.93 -1.61
N MET A 62 -4.24 -6.12 -2.09
CA MET A 62 -4.64 -6.35 -3.49
C MET A 62 -6.08 -5.91 -3.79
N GLY A 63 -6.87 -5.56 -2.78
CA GLY A 63 -8.24 -5.07 -2.92
C GLY A 63 -8.40 -3.57 -2.70
N GLU A 64 -9.63 -3.10 -2.92
CA GLU A 64 -10.06 -1.77 -2.51
C GLU A 64 -10.65 -1.85 -1.08
N PRO A 65 -10.00 -1.30 -0.05
CA PRO A 65 -10.42 -1.48 1.34
C PRO A 65 -11.85 -1.01 1.60
N MET A 66 -12.27 0.09 0.97
CA MET A 66 -13.60 0.65 1.15
C MET A 66 -14.72 -0.23 0.59
N LEU A 67 -14.40 -1.24 -0.24
CA LEU A 67 -15.38 -2.24 -0.68
C LEU A 67 -15.66 -3.31 0.37
N HIS A 68 -14.81 -3.44 1.41
CA HIS A 68 -15.11 -4.34 2.52
C HIS A 68 -16.44 -3.90 3.19
N PRO A 69 -17.43 -4.82 3.35
CA PRO A 69 -18.77 -4.44 3.82
C PRO A 69 -18.80 -3.84 5.24
N GLN A 70 -17.83 -4.21 6.08
CA GLN A 70 -17.71 -3.80 7.49
C GLN A 70 -16.34 -3.15 7.75
N PHE A 71 -15.86 -2.30 6.84
CA PHE A 71 -14.53 -1.70 6.96
C PHE A 71 -14.41 -0.73 8.14
N ASP A 72 -15.49 -0.05 8.48
CA ASP A 72 -15.62 0.77 9.69
C ASP A 72 -15.36 -0.05 10.96
N GLU A 73 -15.93 -1.24 11.03
CA GLU A 73 -15.76 -2.15 12.15
C GLU A 73 -14.34 -2.74 12.23
N VAL A 74 -13.75 -3.05 11.07
CA VAL A 74 -12.33 -3.46 10.96
C VAL A 74 -11.41 -2.39 11.56
N CYS A 75 -11.61 -1.12 11.22
CA CYS A 75 -10.82 0.00 11.74
C CYS A 75 -11.02 0.16 13.26
N ARG A 76 -12.29 0.07 13.72
CA ARG A 76 -12.63 0.17 15.14
C ARG A 76 -11.92 -0.92 15.97
N MET A 77 -12.04 -2.19 15.57
CA MET A 77 -11.42 -3.33 16.26
C MET A 77 -9.90 -3.20 16.30
N PHE A 78 -9.27 -2.71 15.22
CA PHE A 78 -7.83 -2.46 15.23
C PHE A 78 -7.45 -1.41 16.28
N LYS A 79 -8.13 -0.28 16.33
CA LYS A 79 -7.86 0.79 17.31
C LYS A 79 -8.15 0.35 18.75
N GLU A 80 -9.10 -0.54 18.99
CA GLU A 80 -9.33 -1.12 20.32
C GLU A 80 -8.17 -2.01 20.76
N THR A 81 -7.55 -2.73 19.82
CA THR A 81 -6.39 -3.59 20.12
C THR A 81 -5.09 -2.76 20.23
N PHE A 82 -4.94 -1.74 19.39
CA PHE A 82 -3.75 -0.88 19.29
C PHE A 82 -4.13 0.60 19.30
N PRO A 83 -4.51 1.16 20.46
CA PRO A 83 -5.05 2.54 20.55
C PRO A 83 -4.14 3.62 19.99
N GLU A 84 -2.83 3.48 20.21
CA GLU A 84 -1.82 4.47 19.80
C GLU A 84 -1.28 4.26 18.36
N ALA A 85 -1.60 3.12 17.75
CA ALA A 85 -1.10 2.82 16.41
C ALA A 85 -1.85 3.63 15.34
N ARG A 86 -1.10 4.15 14.37
CA ARG A 86 -1.68 4.86 13.21
C ARG A 86 -2.28 3.87 12.22
N ILE A 87 -3.46 4.19 11.70
CA ILE A 87 -4.10 3.50 10.58
C ILE A 87 -3.91 4.31 9.31
N ILE A 88 -3.27 3.71 8.32
CA ILE A 88 -3.09 4.26 6.98
C ILE A 88 -3.91 3.42 5.99
N VAL A 89 -4.65 4.09 5.12
CA VAL A 89 -5.48 3.46 4.07
C VAL A 89 -5.20 4.13 2.74
N ALA A 90 -5.27 3.40 1.65
CA ALA A 90 -5.33 3.96 0.31
C ALA A 90 -6.64 3.55 -0.36
N THR A 91 -7.25 4.46 -1.10
CA THR A 91 -8.48 4.22 -1.85
C THR A 91 -8.38 4.67 -3.29
N ASN A 92 -9.01 3.93 -4.18
CA ASN A 92 -9.04 4.24 -5.61
C ASN A 92 -10.09 5.29 -6.00
N CYS A 93 -10.93 5.75 -5.06
CA CYS A 93 -11.96 6.77 -5.26
C CYS A 93 -13.03 6.43 -6.31
N GLN A 94 -13.11 5.18 -6.78
CA GLN A 94 -14.02 4.77 -7.86
C GLN A 94 -15.34 4.18 -7.34
N TYR A 95 -16.00 4.96 -6.47
CA TYR A 95 -17.32 4.65 -5.92
C TYR A 95 -18.06 5.94 -5.52
N LYS A 96 -19.36 5.80 -5.27
CA LYS A 96 -20.22 6.94 -4.91
C LYS A 96 -20.37 7.04 -3.41
N ILE A 97 -20.10 8.22 -2.86
CA ILE A 97 -20.31 8.58 -1.45
C ILE A 97 -21.41 9.62 -1.29
N THR A 98 -22.54 9.39 -2.00
CA THR A 98 -23.66 10.32 -2.04
C THR A 98 -24.31 10.51 -0.66
N GLU A 99 -24.83 11.71 -0.40
CA GLU A 99 -25.51 12.06 0.84
C GLU A 99 -26.67 11.10 1.16
N GLY A 100 -26.79 10.70 2.44
CA GLY A 100 -27.81 9.77 2.91
C GLY A 100 -27.58 8.29 2.55
N GLY A 101 -26.56 7.98 1.70
CA GLY A 101 -26.28 6.61 1.29
C GLY A 101 -25.61 5.77 2.39
N ARG A 102 -25.96 4.47 2.46
CA ARG A 102 -25.34 3.52 3.40
C ARG A 102 -23.81 3.47 3.28
N PHE A 103 -23.28 3.56 2.06
CA PHE A 103 -21.85 3.56 1.81
C PHE A 103 -21.17 4.79 2.42
N ARG A 104 -21.78 5.99 2.25
CA ARG A 104 -21.26 7.22 2.87
C ARG A 104 -21.19 7.11 4.38
N LYS A 105 -22.23 6.56 5.02
CA LYS A 105 -22.26 6.37 6.48
C LYS A 105 -21.11 5.50 6.95
N LYS A 106 -20.91 4.32 6.33
CA LYS A 106 -19.80 3.43 6.61
C LYS A 106 -18.43 4.14 6.43
N PHE A 107 -18.27 4.87 5.33
CA PHE A 107 -17.06 5.63 5.04
C PHE A 107 -16.75 6.68 6.11
N GLN A 108 -17.76 7.45 6.53
CA GLN A 108 -17.62 8.45 7.60
C GLN A 108 -17.29 7.80 8.95
N GLU A 109 -17.90 6.67 9.29
CA GLU A 109 -17.57 5.93 10.51
C GLU A 109 -16.10 5.43 10.48
N ALA A 110 -15.63 4.90 9.35
CA ALA A 110 -14.24 4.47 9.21
C ALA A 110 -13.24 5.63 9.40
N LEU A 111 -13.54 6.83 8.88
CA LEU A 111 -12.67 8.01 9.01
C LEU A 111 -12.43 8.44 10.46
N LYS A 112 -13.25 8.05 11.41
CA LYS A 112 -13.02 8.32 12.85
C LYS A 112 -11.78 7.63 13.40
N TYR A 113 -11.33 6.56 12.74
CA TYR A 113 -10.24 5.71 13.16
C TYR A 113 -9.00 5.81 12.27
N ILE A 114 -9.18 6.33 11.04
CA ILE A 114 -8.10 6.43 10.05
C ILE A 114 -7.31 7.70 10.30
N ASP A 115 -6.01 7.55 10.47
CA ASP A 115 -5.10 8.70 10.67
C ASP A 115 -4.64 9.29 9.33
N MET A 116 -4.55 8.46 8.27
CA MET A 116 -4.19 8.92 6.93
C MET A 116 -4.93 8.13 5.84
N LEU A 117 -5.58 8.85 4.92
CA LEU A 117 -6.27 8.29 3.76
C LEU A 117 -5.65 8.81 2.47
N TYR A 118 -4.90 7.97 1.79
CA TYR A 118 -4.38 8.27 0.46
C TYR A 118 -5.49 8.19 -0.61
N LEU A 119 -5.65 9.27 -1.37
CA LEU A 119 -6.46 9.26 -2.59
C LEU A 119 -5.57 8.91 -3.78
N SER A 120 -5.81 7.76 -4.39
CA SER A 120 -4.99 7.25 -5.48
C SER A 120 -5.39 7.89 -6.82
N ILE A 121 -4.63 8.90 -7.27
CA ILE A 121 -4.92 9.69 -8.47
C ILE A 121 -3.63 9.82 -9.29
N ASP A 122 -3.47 9.00 -10.34
CA ASP A 122 -2.22 8.85 -11.11
C ASP A 122 -2.30 9.44 -12.52
N GLY A 123 -2.75 10.66 -12.66
CA GLY A 123 -2.84 11.32 -13.95
C GLY A 123 -4.10 12.15 -14.11
N TRP A 124 -4.24 12.78 -15.27
CA TRP A 124 -5.35 13.65 -15.60
C TRP A 124 -6.20 13.06 -16.73
N GLY A 125 -7.52 13.05 -16.58
CA GLY A 125 -8.46 12.64 -17.61
C GLY A 125 -8.21 11.24 -18.16
N GLU A 126 -7.85 11.16 -19.44
CA GLU A 126 -7.63 9.88 -20.13
C GLU A 126 -6.41 9.11 -19.62
N HIS A 127 -5.34 9.78 -19.15
CA HIS A 127 -4.19 9.11 -18.56
C HIS A 127 -4.59 8.38 -17.27
N TYR A 128 -5.39 9.02 -16.42
CA TYR A 128 -5.94 8.38 -15.23
C TYR A 128 -6.81 7.17 -15.57
N GLU A 129 -7.73 7.31 -16.56
CA GLU A 129 -8.62 6.21 -16.96
C GLU A 129 -7.85 5.03 -17.57
N ARG A 130 -6.76 5.31 -18.33
CA ARG A 130 -5.87 4.30 -18.91
C ARG A 130 -5.14 3.51 -17.82
N ASP A 131 -4.47 4.21 -16.91
CA ASP A 131 -3.58 3.60 -15.93
C ASP A 131 -4.36 2.87 -14.83
N ARG A 132 -5.59 3.33 -14.55
CA ARG A 132 -6.48 2.75 -13.54
C ARG A 132 -7.75 2.10 -14.13
N ALA A 133 -7.64 1.45 -15.28
CA ALA A 133 -8.80 0.82 -15.92
C ALA A 133 -9.56 -0.13 -14.94
N PRO A 134 -10.91 -0.22 -15.02
CA PRO A 134 -11.83 0.58 -15.83
C PRO A 134 -12.33 1.86 -15.12
N ALA A 135 -11.45 2.57 -14.43
CA ALA A 135 -11.80 3.83 -13.76
C ALA A 135 -12.45 4.84 -14.73
N ARG A 136 -13.24 5.73 -14.16
CA ARG A 136 -13.88 6.83 -14.90
C ARG A 136 -13.56 8.16 -14.24
N TRP A 137 -12.96 9.07 -15.02
CA TRP A 137 -12.61 10.41 -14.54
C TRP A 137 -13.79 11.15 -13.91
N LYS A 138 -14.97 11.07 -14.54
CA LYS A 138 -16.19 11.66 -14.00
C LYS A 138 -16.61 11.10 -12.64
N VAL A 139 -16.27 9.84 -12.33
CA VAL A 139 -16.56 9.23 -11.02
C VAL A 139 -15.60 9.77 -9.97
N LEU A 140 -14.31 9.91 -10.31
CA LEU A 140 -13.32 10.55 -9.47
C LEU A 140 -13.73 11.99 -9.13
N MET A 141 -14.08 12.80 -10.15
CA MET A 141 -14.49 14.18 -9.92
C MET A 141 -15.72 14.28 -9.01
N LYS A 142 -16.70 13.40 -9.23
CA LYS A 142 -17.89 13.34 -8.35
C LYS A 142 -17.52 12.88 -6.93
N PHE A 143 -16.59 11.95 -6.79
CA PHE A 143 -16.09 11.52 -5.48
C PHE A 143 -15.44 12.70 -4.75
N LEU A 144 -14.55 13.45 -5.38
CA LEU A 144 -13.87 14.60 -4.78
C LEU A 144 -14.88 15.69 -4.35
N GLU A 145 -15.87 15.98 -5.18
CA GLU A 145 -16.96 16.92 -4.81
C GLU A 145 -17.75 16.45 -3.59
N ASP A 146 -18.15 15.18 -3.54
CA ASP A 146 -18.87 14.62 -2.40
C ASP A 146 -17.98 14.56 -1.15
N PHE A 147 -16.69 14.25 -1.32
CA PHE A 147 -15.71 14.14 -0.24
C PHE A 147 -15.50 15.47 0.49
N ARG A 148 -15.55 16.62 -0.19
CA ARG A 148 -15.47 17.96 0.43
C ARG A 148 -16.48 18.18 1.56
N THR A 149 -17.60 17.45 1.54
CA THR A 149 -18.69 17.58 2.51
C THR A 149 -18.61 16.56 3.65
N ILE A 150 -17.52 15.76 3.68
CA ILE A 150 -17.31 14.74 4.71
C ILE A 150 -16.40 15.29 5.81
N GLU A 151 -16.81 15.11 7.05
CA GLU A 151 -15.98 15.38 8.21
C GLU A 151 -14.83 14.39 8.29
N ARG A 152 -13.59 14.88 8.38
CA ARG A 152 -12.36 14.06 8.34
C ARG A 152 -11.90 13.56 9.70
N HIS A 153 -12.39 14.09 10.78
CA HIS A 153 -12.03 13.75 12.17
C HIS A 153 -10.52 13.81 12.46
N GLY A 154 -9.79 14.70 11.81
CA GLY A 154 -8.33 14.80 11.92
C GLY A 154 -7.54 13.89 11.00
N CYS A 155 -8.20 13.09 10.15
CA CYS A 155 -7.55 12.27 9.14
C CYS A 155 -6.82 13.13 8.11
N GLU A 156 -5.52 12.89 7.92
CA GLU A 156 -4.74 13.46 6.83
C GLU A 156 -5.14 12.80 5.49
N VAL A 157 -5.35 13.61 4.45
CA VAL A 157 -5.84 13.12 3.15
C VAL A 157 -4.96 13.61 2.00
N PRO A 158 -3.75 13.05 1.82
CA PRO A 158 -2.91 13.37 0.68
C PRO A 158 -3.29 12.58 -0.58
N ILE A 159 -2.92 13.11 -1.74
CA ILE A 159 -2.93 12.37 -2.99
C ILE A 159 -1.74 11.41 -3.00
N ASN A 160 -1.98 10.15 -3.39
CA ASN A 160 -0.96 9.18 -3.74
C ASN A 160 -0.92 9.04 -5.25
N TYR A 161 0.22 9.38 -5.85
CA TYR A 161 0.41 9.42 -7.30
C TYR A 161 1.52 8.47 -7.70
N VAL A 162 1.22 7.48 -8.50
CA VAL A 162 2.21 6.57 -9.09
C VAL A 162 2.69 7.20 -10.41
N VAL A 163 3.93 7.68 -10.41
CA VAL A 163 4.54 8.35 -11.56
C VAL A 163 5.07 7.33 -12.55
N ASN A 164 4.79 7.54 -13.82
CA ASN A 164 5.39 6.84 -14.95
C ASN A 164 5.66 7.84 -16.10
N ALA A 165 6.35 7.40 -17.15
CA ALA A 165 6.72 8.26 -18.27
C ALA A 165 5.53 8.92 -19.00
N TYR A 166 4.34 8.33 -18.90
CA TYR A 166 3.16 8.80 -19.61
C TYR A 166 2.32 9.80 -18.83
N ASN A 167 2.50 9.88 -17.50
CA ASN A 167 1.68 10.73 -16.64
C ASN A 167 2.48 11.81 -15.89
N VAL A 168 3.81 11.84 -16.03
CA VAL A 168 4.67 12.81 -15.33
C VAL A 168 4.25 14.26 -15.60
N ASP A 169 3.83 14.57 -16.82
CA ASP A 169 3.42 15.92 -17.21
C ASP A 169 2.04 16.35 -16.64
N ASP A 170 1.30 15.42 -16.07
CA ASP A 170 0.02 15.70 -15.43
C ASP A 170 0.14 16.05 -13.94
N ILE A 171 1.32 15.87 -13.34
CA ILE A 171 1.54 16.13 -11.90
C ILE A 171 1.06 17.53 -11.50
N PRO A 172 1.41 18.63 -12.21
CA PRO A 172 0.97 19.96 -11.80
C PRO A 172 -0.55 20.13 -11.81
N LYS A 173 -1.25 19.48 -12.74
CA LYS A 173 -2.71 19.53 -12.82
C LYS A 173 -3.36 18.80 -11.63
N VAL A 174 -2.84 17.61 -11.30
CA VAL A 174 -3.35 16.82 -10.18
C VAL A 174 -2.96 17.46 -8.85
N GLU A 175 -1.79 18.08 -8.75
CA GLU A 175 -1.38 18.85 -7.58
C GLU A 175 -2.34 20.02 -7.32
N GLY A 176 -2.90 20.64 -8.35
CA GLY A 176 -3.94 21.66 -8.20
C GLY A 176 -5.17 21.21 -7.39
N PHE A 177 -5.45 19.92 -7.33
CA PHE A 177 -6.52 19.38 -6.48
C PHE A 177 -6.24 19.55 -4.98
N VAL A 178 -4.98 19.69 -4.59
CA VAL A 178 -4.62 19.91 -3.18
C VAL A 178 -5.30 21.18 -2.66
N ASP A 179 -5.20 22.27 -3.40
CA ASP A 179 -5.84 23.54 -3.03
C ASP A 179 -7.36 23.50 -3.27
N GLU A 180 -7.78 23.00 -4.42
CA GLU A 180 -9.19 22.96 -4.83
C GLU A 180 -10.06 22.16 -3.87
N TYR A 181 -9.60 20.99 -3.44
CA TYR A 181 -10.33 20.09 -2.54
C TYR A 181 -9.82 20.11 -1.09
N LYS A 182 -8.90 21.03 -0.76
CA LYS A 182 -8.27 21.20 0.57
C LYS A 182 -7.67 19.89 1.09
N LEU A 183 -6.89 19.24 0.25
CA LEU A 183 -6.16 18.01 0.59
C LEU A 183 -4.85 18.34 1.29
N ASP A 184 -4.21 17.31 1.90
CA ASP A 184 -3.01 17.49 2.74
C ASP A 184 -1.70 17.26 1.95
N GLY A 185 -1.73 17.48 0.65
CA GLY A 185 -0.57 17.42 -0.23
C GLY A 185 -0.62 16.30 -1.25
N ILE A 186 0.49 16.14 -1.98
CA ILE A 186 0.69 15.08 -2.96
C ILE A 186 1.97 14.31 -2.61
N ARG A 187 1.93 12.98 -2.74
CA ARG A 187 3.07 12.08 -2.60
C ARG A 187 3.26 11.32 -3.89
N LEU A 188 4.48 11.34 -4.41
CA LEU A 188 4.85 10.71 -5.66
C LEU A 188 5.55 9.38 -5.37
N ASN A 189 5.06 8.31 -5.97
CA ASN A 189 5.71 7.01 -5.96
C ASN A 189 6.14 6.70 -7.39
N ILE A 190 7.40 6.36 -7.60
CA ILE A 190 7.86 5.87 -8.90
C ILE A 190 7.22 4.50 -9.14
N ALA A 191 6.67 4.30 -10.34
CA ALA A 191 6.10 3.02 -10.73
C ALA A 191 7.14 1.91 -10.57
N GLN A 192 6.73 0.76 -10.00
CA GLN A 192 7.62 -0.34 -9.64
C GLN A 192 7.27 -1.59 -10.43
N ILE A 193 8.28 -2.38 -10.77
CA ILE A 193 8.13 -3.77 -11.19
C ILE A 193 7.96 -4.61 -9.92
N TRP A 194 6.83 -5.33 -9.81
CA TRP A 194 6.53 -6.09 -8.60
C TRP A 194 7.26 -7.42 -8.50
N ASP A 195 7.52 -8.08 -9.64
CA ASP A 195 8.39 -9.24 -9.78
C ASP A 195 8.73 -9.50 -11.26
N GLU A 196 9.61 -10.50 -11.54
CA GLU A 196 10.05 -10.83 -12.89
C GLU A 196 8.94 -11.42 -13.80
N ASN A 197 7.82 -11.82 -13.22
CA ASN A 197 6.70 -12.44 -13.92
C ASN A 197 5.54 -11.47 -14.15
N THR A 198 5.65 -10.24 -13.66
CA THR A 198 4.59 -9.26 -13.87
C THR A 198 4.64 -8.73 -15.29
N SER A 199 3.45 -8.55 -15.87
CA SER A 199 3.26 -7.93 -17.19
C SER A 199 3.54 -6.42 -17.22
N MET A 200 4.04 -5.84 -16.13
CA MET A 200 4.54 -4.47 -16.14
C MET A 200 5.71 -4.42 -17.09
N SER A 201 5.46 -3.89 -18.29
CA SER A 201 6.53 -3.67 -19.24
C SER A 201 7.63 -2.83 -18.57
N ASP A 202 8.88 -3.16 -18.84
CA ASP A 202 10.04 -2.37 -18.47
C ASP A 202 9.85 -0.86 -18.76
N ASP A 203 9.01 -0.55 -19.75
CA ASP A 203 8.63 0.79 -20.16
C ASP A 203 7.92 1.63 -19.07
N ILE A 204 7.19 1.02 -18.14
CA ILE A 204 6.45 1.78 -17.11
C ILE A 204 7.35 2.12 -15.93
N ALA A 205 8.22 1.20 -15.52
CA ALA A 205 8.96 1.34 -14.26
C ALA A 205 10.33 1.99 -14.43
N THR A 206 11.07 1.72 -15.51
CA THR A 206 12.50 2.03 -15.57
C THR A 206 13.01 2.70 -16.83
N SER A 207 12.33 2.59 -17.98
CA SER A 207 12.94 2.94 -19.27
C SER A 207 12.20 4.01 -20.06
N GLY A 208 11.04 4.45 -19.63
CA GLY A 208 10.21 5.35 -20.45
C GLY A 208 10.42 6.84 -20.22
N TYR A 209 11.15 7.26 -19.20
CA TYR A 209 11.35 8.68 -18.93
C TYR A 209 12.36 9.32 -19.88
N SER A 210 12.03 10.49 -20.44
CA SER A 210 13.03 11.33 -21.09
C SER A 210 13.95 11.99 -20.06
N GLU A 211 15.15 12.44 -20.50
CA GLU A 211 16.06 13.21 -19.63
C GLU A 211 15.40 14.49 -19.09
N GLU A 212 14.54 15.13 -19.88
CA GLU A 212 13.79 16.32 -19.48
C GLU A 212 12.79 15.99 -18.37
N GLN A 213 12.08 14.86 -18.47
CA GLN A 213 11.13 14.41 -17.46
C GLN A 213 11.82 14.06 -16.14
N LEU A 214 12.95 13.36 -16.20
CA LEU A 214 13.75 13.05 -15.01
C LEU A 214 14.26 14.32 -14.35
N LYS A 215 14.79 15.26 -15.13
CA LYS A 215 15.23 16.55 -14.62
C LYS A 215 14.07 17.33 -13.99
N TYR A 216 12.92 17.35 -14.65
CA TYR A 216 11.72 18.01 -14.13
C TYR A 216 11.29 17.43 -12.77
N LEU A 217 11.29 16.09 -12.61
CA LEU A 217 10.97 15.45 -11.36
C LEU A 217 11.97 15.82 -10.24
N ILE A 218 13.28 15.83 -10.55
CA ILE A 218 14.32 16.22 -9.59
C ILE A 218 14.14 17.68 -9.16
N ASP A 219 14.04 18.58 -10.15
CA ASP A 219 14.04 20.02 -9.90
C ASP A 219 12.80 20.48 -9.11
N ASN A 220 11.65 19.81 -9.29
CA ASN A 220 10.37 20.27 -8.75
C ASN A 220 9.77 19.40 -7.65
N TYR A 221 10.15 18.11 -7.57
CA TYR A 221 9.42 17.14 -6.73
C TYR A 221 10.30 16.23 -5.88
N GLN A 222 11.61 16.46 -5.80
CA GLN A 222 12.52 15.61 -5.05
C GLN A 222 12.04 15.35 -3.60
N ASP A 223 11.51 16.37 -2.95
CA ASP A 223 11.02 16.25 -1.56
C ASP A 223 9.70 15.49 -1.43
N LYS A 224 8.96 15.34 -2.52
CA LYS A 224 7.66 14.67 -2.58
C LYS A 224 7.76 13.22 -3.05
N ILE A 225 8.91 12.82 -3.60
CA ILE A 225 9.13 11.45 -4.06
C ILE A 225 9.31 10.54 -2.84
N MET A 226 8.38 9.57 -2.72
CA MET A 226 8.44 8.52 -1.71
C MET A 226 9.44 7.45 -2.15
N GLY A 227 10.31 7.03 -1.25
CA GLY A 227 11.27 5.97 -1.58
C GLY A 227 12.70 6.34 -1.29
N LYS A 228 12.95 7.28 -0.38
CA LYS A 228 14.25 7.35 0.29
C LYS A 228 14.51 5.96 0.81
N SER A 229 15.55 5.32 0.30
CA SER A 229 15.84 3.93 0.49
C SER A 229 15.70 3.54 1.96
N VAL A 230 14.77 2.69 2.19
CA VAL A 230 14.63 1.98 3.46
C VAL A 230 15.53 0.75 3.46
N TRP A 231 16.34 0.58 2.39
CA TRP A 231 16.96 -0.69 2.02
C TRP A 231 18.48 -0.60 1.98
N ASP A 232 19.05 -0.44 3.16
CA ASP A 232 20.37 -1.00 3.36
C ASP A 232 20.16 -2.52 3.51
N PHE A 233 20.76 -3.32 2.61
CA PHE A 233 20.59 -4.78 2.54
C PHE A 233 20.98 -5.50 3.84
N ASP A 234 21.68 -4.83 4.73
CA ASP A 234 22.08 -5.39 6.01
C ASP A 234 20.90 -5.48 7.00
N ASP A 235 19.86 -4.67 6.81
CA ASP A 235 18.70 -4.59 7.71
C ASP A 235 17.39 -4.41 6.93
N CYS A 236 16.92 -5.47 6.26
CA CYS A 236 15.60 -5.42 5.64
C CYS A 236 14.51 -5.17 6.69
N PHE A 237 13.91 -3.98 6.66
CA PHE A 237 12.85 -3.56 7.58
C PHE A 237 11.72 -4.59 7.69
N TRP A 238 11.29 -5.17 6.56
CA TRP A 238 10.21 -6.16 6.54
C TRP A 238 10.54 -7.40 7.36
N VAL A 239 11.77 -7.86 7.31
CA VAL A 239 12.21 -9.07 8.01
C VAL A 239 12.39 -8.82 9.51
N ASP A 240 12.75 -7.61 9.91
CA ASP A 240 13.01 -7.32 11.33
C ASP A 240 11.80 -6.73 12.06
N LYS A 241 11.01 -5.88 11.41
CA LYS A 241 9.95 -5.06 12.05
C LYS A 241 8.61 -5.08 11.32
N GLY A 242 8.58 -5.58 10.09
CA GLY A 242 7.39 -5.60 9.25
C GLY A 242 6.59 -6.89 9.39
N LEU A 243 5.32 -6.81 9.05
CA LEU A 243 4.41 -7.94 8.93
C LEU A 243 3.49 -7.69 7.73
N TYR A 244 3.41 -8.64 6.80
CA TYR A 244 2.42 -8.63 5.74
C TYR A 244 1.51 -9.84 5.85
N VAL A 245 0.19 -9.60 5.90
CA VAL A 245 -0.83 -10.64 6.02
C VAL A 245 -1.88 -10.46 4.94
N THR A 246 -2.13 -11.53 4.18
CA THR A 246 -3.17 -11.55 3.13
C THR A 246 -4.56 -11.74 3.73
N VAL A 247 -5.59 -11.52 2.91
CA VAL A 247 -6.99 -11.72 3.30
C VAL A 247 -7.31 -13.16 3.75
N GLU A 248 -6.51 -14.14 3.35
CA GLU A 248 -6.58 -15.53 3.81
C GLU A 248 -5.88 -15.78 5.17
N GLY A 249 -5.27 -14.75 5.76
CA GLY A 249 -4.48 -14.88 6.98
C GLY A 249 -3.05 -15.39 6.75
N ASN A 250 -2.63 -15.52 5.49
CA ASN A 250 -1.29 -15.97 5.15
C ASN A 250 -0.26 -14.90 5.46
N VAL A 251 0.76 -15.24 6.23
CA VAL A 251 1.92 -14.40 6.50
C VAL A 251 2.93 -14.58 5.37
N LYS A 252 3.29 -13.49 4.73
CA LYS A 252 4.35 -13.42 3.72
C LYS A 252 5.51 -12.56 4.21
N VAL A 253 6.66 -12.66 3.57
CA VAL A 253 7.87 -11.92 3.96
C VAL A 253 7.64 -10.41 3.95
N CYS A 254 7.04 -9.91 2.86
CA CYS A 254 6.78 -8.49 2.65
C CYS A 254 5.67 -8.29 1.61
N CYS A 255 5.25 -7.05 1.42
CA CYS A 255 4.26 -6.68 0.41
C CYS A 255 4.86 -6.55 -1.01
N MET A 256 6.20 -6.58 -1.16
CA MET A 256 6.88 -6.41 -2.44
C MET A 256 6.97 -7.72 -3.24
N ASN A 257 7.02 -8.86 -2.56
CA ASN A 257 6.98 -10.18 -3.20
C ASN A 257 5.68 -10.88 -2.82
N THR A 258 4.60 -10.44 -3.42
CA THR A 258 3.24 -10.94 -3.16
C THR A 258 3.03 -12.36 -3.70
N GLY A 259 3.80 -12.80 -4.68
CA GLY A 259 3.82 -14.17 -5.21
C GLY A 259 4.54 -15.18 -4.31
N ALA A 260 5.33 -14.72 -3.33
CA ALA A 260 6.10 -15.63 -2.47
C ALA A 260 5.23 -16.63 -1.69
N THR A 261 5.76 -17.82 -1.46
CA THR A 261 5.12 -18.85 -0.65
C THR A 261 4.84 -18.34 0.79
N PRO A 262 3.65 -18.55 1.33
CA PRO A 262 3.34 -18.18 2.70
C PRO A 262 4.24 -18.90 3.72
N LEU A 263 4.64 -18.17 4.76
CA LEU A 263 5.47 -18.69 5.87
C LEU A 263 4.65 -19.32 6.99
N GLY A 264 3.35 -19.07 7.01
CA GLY A 264 2.38 -19.56 7.97
C GLY A 264 1.05 -18.84 7.81
N ASN A 265 0.10 -19.12 8.74
CA ASN A 265 -1.24 -18.54 8.68
C ASN A 265 -1.73 -18.12 10.06
N LEU A 266 -2.07 -16.84 10.24
CA LEU A 266 -2.51 -16.28 11.53
C LEU A 266 -3.91 -16.69 11.97
N PHE A 267 -4.69 -17.36 11.12
CA PHE A 267 -5.97 -17.90 11.57
C PHE A 267 -5.82 -19.22 12.35
N THR A 268 -4.63 -19.84 12.26
CA THR A 268 -4.34 -21.17 12.85
C THR A 268 -3.06 -21.21 13.67
N GLN A 269 -2.20 -20.17 13.57
CA GLN A 269 -0.89 -20.12 14.22
C GLN A 269 -0.68 -18.74 14.87
N HIS A 270 0.12 -18.71 15.92
CA HIS A 270 0.59 -17.47 16.51
C HIS A 270 1.79 -16.91 15.72
N ILE A 271 1.93 -15.60 15.60
CA ILE A 271 3.03 -15.01 14.83
C ILE A 271 4.41 -15.42 15.33
N ASP A 272 4.58 -15.61 16.62
CA ASP A 272 5.83 -16.08 17.22
C ASP A 272 6.23 -17.50 16.77
N GLU A 273 5.26 -18.36 16.48
CA GLU A 273 5.52 -19.71 15.93
C GLU A 273 6.04 -19.59 14.50
N ILE A 274 5.41 -18.72 13.71
CA ILE A 274 5.82 -18.44 12.33
C ILE A 274 7.23 -17.86 12.31
N HIS A 275 7.52 -16.88 13.17
CA HIS A 275 8.84 -16.26 13.26
C HIS A 275 9.94 -17.23 13.72
N ARG A 276 9.60 -18.25 14.50
CA ARG A 276 10.54 -19.32 14.92
C ARG A 276 10.70 -20.42 13.88
N SER A 277 9.88 -20.44 12.85
CA SER A 277 9.96 -21.48 11.82
C SER A 277 11.31 -21.45 11.09
N PRO A 278 11.82 -22.62 10.64
CA PRO A 278 13.07 -22.69 9.88
C PRO A 278 13.04 -21.81 8.63
N GLY A 279 11.90 -21.74 7.93
CA GLY A 279 11.74 -20.91 6.72
C GLY A 279 11.92 -19.41 7.02
N TYR A 280 11.26 -18.88 8.05
CA TYR A 280 11.42 -17.48 8.45
C TYR A 280 12.85 -17.17 8.89
N GLN A 281 13.47 -18.07 9.69
CA GLN A 281 14.85 -17.90 10.16
C GLN A 281 15.87 -17.96 9.01
N ALA A 282 15.62 -18.79 7.99
CA ALA A 282 16.48 -18.84 6.80
C ALA A 282 16.44 -17.50 6.04
N ILE A 283 15.26 -16.89 5.87
CA ILE A 283 15.11 -15.56 5.25
C ILE A 283 15.85 -14.51 6.06
N LYS A 284 15.65 -14.50 7.37
CA LYS A 284 16.30 -13.54 8.27
C LYS A 284 17.82 -13.64 8.21
N ASN A 285 18.34 -14.84 8.24
CA ASN A 285 19.79 -15.09 8.11
C ASN A 285 20.30 -14.72 6.73
N GLY A 286 19.56 -15.03 5.66
CA GLY A 286 19.90 -14.67 4.30
C GLY A 286 20.04 -13.16 4.11
N CYS A 287 19.13 -12.37 4.65
CA CYS A 287 19.22 -10.90 4.63
C CYS A 287 20.48 -10.40 5.35
N LYS A 288 20.76 -10.93 6.56
CA LYS A 288 21.94 -10.53 7.35
C LYS A 288 23.27 -10.90 6.71
N THR A 289 23.35 -12.04 6.04
CA THR A 289 24.58 -12.56 5.43
C THR A 289 24.76 -12.12 3.98
N LYS A 290 23.87 -11.26 3.45
CA LYS A 290 23.86 -10.85 2.03
C LYS A 290 23.72 -12.02 1.05
N ASN A 291 23.19 -13.13 1.52
CA ASN A 291 22.89 -14.31 0.72
C ASN A 291 21.40 -14.61 0.80
N PRO A 292 20.54 -13.79 0.14
CA PRO A 292 19.10 -13.87 0.25
C PRO A 292 18.56 -15.19 -0.27
N THR A 293 17.50 -15.68 0.36
CA THR A 293 16.73 -16.82 -0.13
C THR A 293 15.98 -16.47 -1.41
N GLU A 294 15.42 -17.47 -2.10
CA GLU A 294 14.60 -17.30 -3.31
C GLU A 294 13.51 -16.23 -3.14
N HIS A 295 12.90 -16.11 -1.94
CA HIS A 295 11.90 -15.11 -1.61
C HIS A 295 12.38 -13.66 -1.77
N CYS A 296 13.67 -13.43 -1.71
CA CYS A 296 14.29 -12.10 -1.73
C CYS A 296 15.27 -11.91 -2.89
N LEU A 297 15.53 -12.93 -3.72
CA LEU A 297 16.48 -12.85 -4.85
C LEU A 297 16.05 -11.80 -5.86
N ASN A 298 14.75 -11.76 -6.18
CA ASN A 298 14.15 -10.92 -7.20
C ASN A 298 13.43 -9.71 -6.57
N CYS A 299 14.04 -9.12 -5.55
CA CYS A 299 13.47 -7.96 -4.89
C CYS A 299 13.50 -6.74 -5.83
N SER A 300 12.32 -6.27 -6.27
CA SER A 300 12.18 -5.12 -7.16
C SER A 300 12.76 -3.81 -6.59
N TYR A 301 12.93 -3.72 -5.28
CA TYR A 301 13.64 -2.59 -4.66
C TYR A 301 15.11 -2.48 -5.06
N LYS A 302 15.74 -3.58 -5.46
CA LYS A 302 17.13 -3.54 -5.97
C LYS A 302 17.24 -2.72 -7.25
N GLU A 303 16.19 -2.73 -8.07
CA GLU A 303 16.17 -2.08 -9.38
C GLU A 303 15.79 -0.61 -9.30
N LEU A 304 15.15 -0.18 -8.21
CA LEU A 304 14.85 1.23 -7.97
C LEU A 304 16.08 2.06 -7.64
N THR A 305 17.11 1.45 -7.06
CA THR A 305 18.35 2.15 -6.67
C THR A 305 18.98 2.94 -7.83
N PRO A 306 19.11 2.41 -9.05
CA PRO A 306 19.64 3.17 -10.18
C PRO A 306 18.75 4.37 -10.55
N ILE A 307 17.43 4.20 -10.52
CA ILE A 307 16.50 5.28 -10.85
C ILE A 307 16.53 6.36 -9.77
N LEU A 308 16.48 5.96 -8.51
CA LEU A 308 16.53 6.89 -7.39
C LEU A 308 17.87 7.65 -7.37
N SER A 309 18.99 6.98 -7.65
CA SER A 309 20.30 7.62 -7.77
C SER A 309 20.36 8.58 -8.97
N HIS A 310 19.76 8.22 -10.09
CA HIS A 310 19.67 9.08 -11.27
C HIS A 310 18.79 10.32 -11.01
N LEU A 311 17.75 10.14 -10.19
CA LEU A 311 16.89 11.23 -9.70
C LEU A 311 17.55 12.08 -8.59
N GLY A 312 18.82 11.81 -8.23
CA GLY A 312 19.52 12.54 -7.17
C GLY A 312 18.98 12.22 -5.76
N VAL A 313 18.09 11.24 -5.63
CA VAL A 313 17.59 10.75 -4.33
C VAL A 313 18.66 9.79 -3.78
N ASN A 314 19.71 10.37 -3.19
CA ASN A 314 20.73 9.60 -2.50
C ASN A 314 20.18 9.10 -1.14
N ASN A 315 20.57 7.89 -0.81
CA ASN A 315 20.29 7.20 0.46
C ASN A 315 20.76 7.97 1.69
#